data_e586000c0cde34909f6b0fcba291be30
#
_entry.id   e586000c0cde34909f6b0fcba291be30
#
_cell.length_a   1.000
_cell.length_b   1.000
_cell.length_c   1.000
_cell.angle_alpha   90.00
_cell.angle_beta   90.00
_cell.angle_gamma   90.00
#
_symmetry.space_group_name_H-M   'P 1'
#
loop_
_entity.id
_entity.type
_entity.pdbx_description
1 polymer ?
#
loop_
_entity_poly.entity_id
_entity_poly.type
_entity_poly.pdbx_seq_one_letter_code
_entity_poly.pdbx_strand_id
1 'polypeptide(L)'
;MTVHGTTATPRKIIHVDMDAFYASVEQRDHPALRGRPVAVGGSRARGVVAAASYEARAFGVRSAMPSSAAVRRCPELVFVSPRFDVYRAVSQQIRAIFADYTDLVEPLSLDEAYLDVSEDRHGLGSARAIAERIRARIAEETGLTASAGVSYNKFIAKLASDQNKPDGLCVITPDRGPAFVAALPVARFHGVGPVTARRMAALGIATGADLAAASLPFLRKHFGSHAEYLHGAARGEDHRPVRPHREAKSIGAERTFERDLAEPADLCEALTKVADAAWARIERAGATGRTVTLKLRRADFATITRARSSPDPVSGKEAFLATGLDLLVRQLPVPGGVRLLGLTLSGLGEVRSRAQPALPL
;
A
#
# COMPACT_ATOMS: atom_id res chain seq x y z
N MET A 1 41.94 20.24 20.24
CA MET A 1 41.28 18.94 20.27
C MET A 1 40.22 18.96 19.18
N THR A 2 40.56 18.42 18.01
CA THR A 2 39.67 18.33 16.84
C THR A 2 38.77 17.11 17.04
N VAL A 3 37.48 17.38 17.31
CA VAL A 3 36.44 16.32 17.36
C VAL A 3 36.26 15.83 15.94
N HIS A 4 36.84 14.69 15.61
CA HIS A 4 36.51 13.95 14.39
C HIS A 4 35.11 13.38 14.59
N GLY A 5 34.10 14.12 14.15
CA GLY A 5 32.76 13.54 13.93
C GLY A 5 32.90 12.48 12.88
N THR A 6 32.69 11.22 13.23
CA THR A 6 32.50 10.12 12.30
C THR A 6 31.25 10.44 11.49
N THR A 7 31.41 11.01 10.29
CA THR A 7 30.32 11.15 9.32
C THR A 7 29.93 9.74 8.90
N ALA A 8 28.84 9.21 9.46
CA ALA A 8 28.31 7.94 9.06
C ALA A 8 28.09 7.96 7.52
N THR A 9 28.63 6.97 6.85
CA THR A 9 28.47 6.84 5.39
C THR A 9 26.96 6.87 5.04
N PRO A 10 26.53 7.72 4.11
CA PRO A 10 25.13 7.80 3.71
C PRO A 10 24.60 6.42 3.29
N ARG A 11 23.42 6.06 3.78
CA ARG A 11 22.73 4.82 3.36
C ARG A 11 22.54 4.84 1.86
N LYS A 12 22.46 3.65 1.27
CA LYS A 12 22.16 3.44 -0.14
C LYS A 12 20.83 2.71 -0.26
N ILE A 13 19.76 3.46 -0.51
CA ILE A 13 18.39 2.94 -0.57
C ILE A 13 17.92 2.90 -2.02
N ILE A 14 17.45 1.75 -2.45
CA ILE A 14 16.77 1.57 -3.73
C ILE A 14 15.27 1.40 -3.45
N HIS A 15 14.43 2.09 -4.19
CA HIS A 15 13.00 1.79 -4.32
C HIS A 15 12.75 1.21 -5.70
N VAL A 16 12.26 -0.02 -5.76
CA VAL A 16 11.87 -0.70 -7.01
C VAL A 16 10.34 -0.76 -7.07
N ASP A 17 9.78 -0.48 -8.25
CA ASP A 17 8.33 -0.44 -8.49
C ASP A 17 8.06 -0.99 -9.91
N MET A 18 7.28 -2.06 -9.99
CA MET A 18 6.96 -2.70 -11.26
C MET A 18 6.07 -1.83 -12.13
N ASP A 19 6.37 -1.75 -13.42
CA ASP A 19 5.64 -0.91 -14.35
C ASP A 19 4.27 -1.50 -14.67
N ALA A 20 3.19 -0.79 -14.28
CA ALA A 20 1.80 -1.17 -14.48
C ALA A 20 1.49 -2.64 -14.12
N PHE A 21 2.06 -3.14 -13.02
CA PHE A 21 2.28 -4.54 -12.66
C PHE A 21 1.21 -5.52 -13.14
N TYR A 22 -0.01 -5.44 -12.61
CA TYR A 22 -1.05 -6.43 -12.97
C TYR A 22 -1.41 -6.36 -14.45
N ALA A 23 -1.50 -5.17 -15.03
CA ALA A 23 -1.80 -5.01 -16.44
C ALA A 23 -0.66 -5.54 -17.33
N SER A 24 0.58 -5.33 -16.93
CA SER A 24 1.77 -5.87 -17.63
C SER A 24 1.83 -7.39 -17.58
N VAL A 25 1.46 -8.02 -16.44
CA VAL A 25 1.33 -9.48 -16.35
C VAL A 25 0.25 -9.99 -17.31
N GLU A 26 -0.90 -9.33 -17.39
CA GLU A 26 -1.96 -9.73 -18.33
C GLU A 26 -1.53 -9.56 -19.79
N GLN A 27 -0.86 -8.48 -20.15
CA GLN A 27 -0.32 -8.27 -21.52
C GLN A 27 0.82 -9.23 -21.86
N ARG A 28 1.63 -9.65 -20.88
CA ARG A 28 2.65 -10.68 -21.06
C ARG A 28 2.05 -12.03 -21.39
N ASP A 29 1.10 -12.47 -20.56
CA ASP A 29 0.49 -13.81 -20.62
C ASP A 29 -0.52 -13.94 -21.76
N HIS A 30 -1.14 -12.83 -22.18
CA HIS A 30 -2.14 -12.77 -23.25
C HIS A 30 -1.71 -11.82 -24.37
N PRO A 31 -0.96 -12.30 -25.38
CA PRO A 31 -0.43 -11.47 -26.48
C PRO A 31 -1.47 -10.59 -27.19
N ALA A 32 -2.73 -11.02 -27.26
CA ALA A 32 -3.83 -10.24 -27.84
C ALA A 32 -4.15 -8.94 -27.09
N LEU A 33 -3.63 -8.77 -25.87
CA LEU A 33 -3.78 -7.55 -25.05
C LEU A 33 -2.64 -6.55 -25.23
N ARG A 34 -1.55 -6.94 -25.90
CA ARG A 34 -0.38 -6.08 -26.10
C ARG A 34 -0.74 -4.88 -26.98
N GLY A 35 -0.27 -3.71 -26.58
CA GLY A 35 -0.56 -2.46 -27.28
C GLY A 35 -2.00 -1.95 -27.14
N ARG A 36 -2.85 -2.65 -26.40
CA ARG A 36 -4.24 -2.24 -26.16
C ARG A 36 -4.38 -1.58 -24.79
N PRO A 37 -5.32 -0.63 -24.63
CA PRO A 37 -5.64 -0.09 -23.32
C PRO A 37 -6.31 -1.17 -22.45
N VAL A 38 -5.60 -1.61 -21.39
CA VAL A 38 -6.05 -2.67 -20.47
C VAL A 38 -6.21 -2.11 -19.07
N ALA A 39 -7.29 -2.49 -18.39
CA ALA A 39 -7.47 -2.29 -16.96
C ALA A 39 -7.77 -3.63 -16.29
N VAL A 40 -7.00 -3.95 -15.27
CA VAL A 40 -7.31 -5.05 -14.35
C VAL A 40 -8.24 -4.52 -13.27
N GLY A 41 -9.40 -5.17 -13.07
CA GLY A 41 -10.36 -4.67 -12.09
C GLY A 41 -11.66 -5.46 -12.02
N GLY A 42 -12.53 -5.01 -11.11
CA GLY A 42 -13.85 -5.60 -10.89
C GLY A 42 -14.89 -5.21 -11.94
N SER A 43 -16.14 -5.62 -11.70
CA SER A 43 -17.27 -5.38 -12.61
C SER A 43 -17.44 -3.91 -13.00
N ARG A 44 -17.95 -3.66 -14.20
CA ARG A 44 -18.14 -2.31 -14.74
C ARG A 44 -19.08 -1.43 -13.89
N ALA A 45 -20.02 -2.00 -13.16
CA ALA A 45 -21.01 -1.23 -12.40
C ALA A 45 -20.45 -0.59 -11.14
N ARG A 46 -19.79 -1.35 -10.26
CA ARG A 46 -19.24 -0.88 -8.97
C ARG A 46 -17.77 -1.25 -8.77
N GLY A 47 -17.11 -1.72 -9.82
CA GLY A 47 -15.71 -2.08 -9.81
C GLY A 47 -14.80 -0.87 -9.71
N VAL A 48 -13.54 -1.16 -9.36
CA VAL A 48 -12.45 -0.20 -9.29
C VAL A 48 -11.29 -0.75 -10.12
N VAL A 49 -10.61 0.11 -10.85
CA VAL A 49 -9.36 -0.21 -11.54
C VAL A 49 -8.29 -0.53 -10.51
N ALA A 50 -7.80 -1.78 -10.49
CA ALA A 50 -6.67 -2.18 -9.65
C ALA A 50 -5.35 -1.73 -10.29
N ALA A 51 -5.18 -1.96 -11.60
CA ALA A 51 -4.04 -1.48 -12.38
C ALA A 51 -4.48 -1.11 -13.80
N ALA A 52 -3.80 -0.14 -14.41
CA ALA A 52 -4.05 0.29 -15.78
C ALA A 52 -2.74 0.22 -16.58
N SER A 53 -2.77 -0.32 -17.79
CA SER A 53 -1.65 -0.34 -18.72
C SER A 53 -1.25 1.08 -19.13
N TYR A 54 -0.06 1.26 -19.69
CA TYR A 54 0.40 2.59 -20.14
C TYR A 54 -0.45 3.13 -21.26
N GLU A 55 -0.96 2.29 -22.14
CA GLU A 55 -1.92 2.65 -23.18
C GLU A 55 -3.22 3.20 -22.56
N ALA A 56 -3.74 2.56 -21.51
CA ALA A 56 -4.92 3.05 -20.80
C ALA A 56 -4.62 4.37 -20.03
N ARG A 57 -3.40 4.50 -19.48
CA ARG A 57 -2.97 5.72 -18.79
C ARG A 57 -2.90 6.94 -19.72
N ALA A 58 -2.65 6.76 -21.03
CA ALA A 58 -2.68 7.84 -22.01
C ALA A 58 -4.06 8.51 -22.10
N PHE A 59 -5.15 7.75 -21.88
CA PHE A 59 -6.51 8.26 -21.77
C PHE A 59 -6.88 8.77 -20.37
N GLY A 60 -5.92 8.86 -19.46
CA GLY A 60 -6.15 9.29 -18.09
C GLY A 60 -6.78 8.25 -17.18
N VAL A 61 -6.82 6.96 -17.56
CA VAL A 61 -7.24 5.87 -16.68
C VAL A 61 -6.15 5.61 -15.64
N ARG A 62 -6.53 5.46 -14.36
CA ARG A 62 -5.59 5.29 -13.23
C ARG A 62 -6.13 4.28 -12.24
N SER A 63 -5.24 3.67 -11.46
CA SER A 63 -5.61 2.85 -10.29
C SER A 63 -6.50 3.62 -9.33
N ALA A 64 -7.36 2.91 -8.61
CA ALA A 64 -8.41 3.43 -7.74
C ALA A 64 -9.56 4.20 -8.44
N MET A 65 -9.53 4.36 -9.75
CA MET A 65 -10.63 4.98 -10.50
C MET A 65 -11.84 4.03 -10.55
N PRO A 66 -13.09 4.53 -10.38
CA PRO A 66 -14.29 3.73 -10.65
C PRO A 66 -14.28 3.19 -12.08
N SER A 67 -14.60 1.90 -12.27
CA SER A 67 -14.58 1.25 -13.60
C SER A 67 -15.49 1.96 -14.60
N SER A 68 -16.64 2.46 -14.15
CA SER A 68 -17.55 3.25 -14.99
C SER A 68 -16.94 4.57 -15.48
N ALA A 69 -16.09 5.21 -14.67
CA ALA A 69 -15.39 6.42 -15.07
C ALA A 69 -14.23 6.10 -16.04
N ALA A 70 -13.56 4.96 -15.85
CA ALA A 70 -12.51 4.50 -16.74
C ALA A 70 -13.06 4.21 -18.15
N VAL A 71 -14.19 3.52 -18.27
CA VAL A 71 -14.86 3.27 -19.58
C VAL A 71 -15.26 4.57 -20.29
N ARG A 72 -15.76 5.57 -19.53
CA ARG A 72 -16.09 6.87 -20.14
C ARG A 72 -14.88 7.61 -20.72
N ARG A 73 -13.69 7.43 -20.10
CA ARG A 73 -12.44 8.05 -20.57
C ARG A 73 -11.82 7.30 -21.74
N CYS A 74 -11.95 5.98 -21.76
CA CYS A 74 -11.41 5.12 -22.80
C CYS A 74 -12.48 4.11 -23.17
N PRO A 75 -13.33 4.39 -24.21
CA PRO A 75 -14.40 3.49 -24.62
C PRO A 75 -13.92 2.12 -25.10
N GLU A 76 -12.71 2.03 -25.64
CA GLU A 76 -12.06 0.80 -26.12
C GLU A 76 -11.31 0.04 -25.01
N LEU A 77 -11.41 0.48 -23.74
CA LEU A 77 -10.73 -0.12 -22.61
C LEU A 77 -11.14 -1.57 -22.39
N VAL A 78 -10.16 -2.46 -22.40
CA VAL A 78 -10.35 -3.89 -22.11
C VAL A 78 -10.24 -4.11 -20.61
N PHE A 79 -11.32 -4.57 -19.98
CA PHE A 79 -11.30 -4.99 -18.59
C PHE A 79 -10.94 -6.48 -18.48
N VAL A 80 -9.98 -6.78 -17.61
CA VAL A 80 -9.54 -8.13 -17.27
C VAL A 80 -9.79 -8.39 -15.79
N SER A 81 -10.35 -9.55 -15.48
CA SER A 81 -10.51 -10.00 -14.09
C SER A 81 -9.14 -10.26 -13.44
N PRO A 82 -8.93 -9.84 -12.19
CA PRO A 82 -7.63 -10.01 -11.54
C PRO A 82 -7.31 -11.47 -11.24
N ARG A 83 -6.08 -11.90 -11.53
CA ARG A 83 -5.49 -13.21 -11.22
C ARG A 83 -4.48 -13.08 -10.08
N PHE A 84 -4.95 -12.84 -8.86
CA PHE A 84 -4.08 -12.56 -7.71
C PHE A 84 -3.11 -13.69 -7.34
N ASP A 85 -3.42 -14.93 -7.66
CA ASP A 85 -2.52 -16.07 -7.52
C ASP A 85 -1.29 -15.93 -8.42
N VAL A 86 -1.49 -15.56 -9.70
CA VAL A 86 -0.40 -15.29 -10.64
C VAL A 86 0.42 -14.09 -10.19
N TYR A 87 -0.24 -12.99 -9.79
CA TYR A 87 0.48 -11.79 -9.34
C TYR A 87 1.33 -12.05 -8.09
N ARG A 88 0.85 -12.88 -7.15
CA ARG A 88 1.63 -13.30 -6.00
C ARG A 88 2.84 -14.16 -6.37
N ALA A 89 2.67 -15.09 -7.32
CA ALA A 89 3.77 -15.92 -7.80
C ALA A 89 4.89 -15.06 -8.44
N VAL A 90 4.51 -14.12 -9.32
CA VAL A 90 5.47 -13.18 -9.93
C VAL A 90 6.12 -12.28 -8.86
N SER A 91 5.36 -11.78 -7.89
CA SER A 91 5.90 -11.00 -6.77
C SER A 91 6.94 -11.80 -5.96
N GLN A 92 6.72 -13.10 -5.77
CA GLN A 92 7.68 -13.98 -5.09
C GLN A 92 8.98 -14.14 -5.88
N GLN A 93 8.92 -14.29 -7.21
CA GLN A 93 10.10 -14.32 -8.08
C GLN A 93 10.90 -13.02 -7.96
N ILE A 94 10.23 -11.86 -8.04
CA ILE A 94 10.87 -10.55 -7.89
C ILE A 94 11.53 -10.41 -6.51
N ARG A 95 10.88 -10.85 -5.45
CA ARG A 95 11.45 -10.80 -4.09
C ARG A 95 12.65 -11.72 -3.92
N ALA A 96 12.69 -12.87 -4.60
CA ALA A 96 13.86 -13.73 -4.62
C ALA A 96 15.06 -13.00 -5.27
N ILE A 97 14.82 -12.27 -6.39
CA ILE A 97 15.87 -11.43 -6.99
C ILE A 97 16.38 -10.39 -5.97
N PHE A 98 15.50 -9.72 -5.23
CA PHE A 98 15.91 -8.72 -4.23
C PHE A 98 16.76 -9.32 -3.11
N ALA A 99 16.38 -10.50 -2.62
CA ALA A 99 17.06 -11.21 -1.53
C ALA A 99 18.51 -11.58 -1.85
N ASP A 100 18.84 -11.77 -3.13
CA ASP A 100 20.22 -12.01 -3.56
C ASP A 100 21.14 -10.81 -3.26
N TYR A 101 20.59 -9.58 -3.28
CA TYR A 101 21.38 -8.36 -3.10
C TYR A 101 21.40 -7.85 -1.65
N THR A 102 20.35 -8.13 -0.87
CA THR A 102 20.28 -7.68 0.53
C THR A 102 19.17 -8.41 1.30
N ASP A 103 19.36 -8.65 2.60
CA ASP A 103 18.30 -9.12 3.49
C ASP A 103 17.37 -7.98 3.96
N LEU A 104 17.82 -6.73 3.78
CA LEU A 104 17.06 -5.55 4.16
C LEU A 104 16.10 -5.16 3.02
N VAL A 105 15.08 -5.98 2.81
CA VAL A 105 14.00 -5.75 1.83
C VAL A 105 12.71 -5.45 2.57
N GLU A 106 12.12 -4.27 2.37
CA GLU A 106 10.82 -3.87 2.94
C GLU A 106 9.76 -3.84 1.83
N PRO A 107 8.93 -4.89 1.68
CA PRO A 107 7.83 -4.89 0.74
C PRO A 107 6.74 -3.89 1.18
N LEU A 108 6.26 -3.09 0.24
CA LEU A 108 5.13 -2.17 0.43
C LEU A 108 3.82 -2.74 -0.13
N SER A 109 3.94 -3.49 -1.24
CA SER A 109 2.85 -4.15 -1.94
C SER A 109 3.36 -5.43 -2.63
N LEU A 110 2.63 -5.97 -3.61
CA LEU A 110 3.11 -7.07 -4.46
C LEU A 110 4.14 -6.61 -5.50
N ASP A 111 4.16 -5.32 -5.83
CA ASP A 111 4.88 -4.73 -6.95
C ASP A 111 5.98 -3.74 -6.55
N GLU A 112 6.07 -3.36 -5.29
CA GLU A 112 7.06 -2.39 -4.85
C GLU A 112 7.75 -2.77 -3.54
N ALA A 113 9.03 -2.41 -3.42
CA ALA A 113 9.81 -2.60 -2.20
C ALA A 113 10.92 -1.55 -2.08
N TYR A 114 11.32 -1.29 -0.81
CA TYR A 114 12.60 -0.66 -0.51
C TYR A 114 13.66 -1.72 -0.24
N LEU A 115 14.87 -1.45 -0.71
CA LEU A 115 16.07 -2.24 -0.46
C LEU A 115 17.13 -1.33 0.17
N ASP A 116 17.75 -1.75 1.26
CA ASP A 116 18.97 -1.10 1.76
C ASP A 116 20.18 -1.90 1.26
N VAL A 117 20.90 -1.32 0.32
CA VAL A 117 22.09 -1.89 -0.32
C VAL A 117 23.35 -1.13 0.08
N SER A 118 23.36 -0.59 1.31
CA SER A 118 24.54 0.10 1.85
C SER A 118 25.75 -0.86 1.90
N GLU A 119 25.52 -2.14 2.14
CA GLU A 119 26.48 -3.24 1.94
C GLU A 119 26.33 -3.78 0.51
N ASP A 120 27.43 -3.77 -0.23
CA ASP A 120 27.49 -4.28 -1.61
C ASP A 120 27.97 -5.74 -1.61
N ARG A 121 27.04 -6.68 -1.58
CA ARG A 121 27.33 -8.13 -1.51
C ARG A 121 28.03 -8.69 -2.74
N HIS A 122 27.85 -8.04 -3.87
CA HIS A 122 28.36 -8.55 -5.17
C HIS A 122 29.54 -7.75 -5.72
N GLY A 123 29.99 -6.71 -4.99
CA GLY A 123 31.11 -5.90 -5.45
C GLY A 123 30.82 -5.08 -6.71
N LEU A 124 29.55 -4.69 -6.91
CA LEU A 124 29.11 -3.91 -8.09
C LEU A 124 29.55 -2.43 -8.04
N GLY A 125 30.10 -2.00 -6.90
CA GLY A 125 30.71 -0.68 -6.70
C GLY A 125 29.70 0.44 -6.40
N SER A 126 28.44 0.34 -6.83
CA SER A 126 27.45 1.40 -6.58
C SER A 126 26.03 0.89 -6.49
N ALA A 127 25.18 1.60 -5.72
CA ALA A 127 23.74 1.32 -5.66
C ALA A 127 23.05 1.51 -7.03
N ARG A 128 23.61 2.38 -7.89
CA ARG A 128 23.15 2.50 -9.28
C ARG A 128 23.34 1.21 -10.05
N ALA A 129 24.55 0.64 -10.02
CA ALA A 129 24.87 -0.63 -10.72
C ALA A 129 24.02 -1.80 -10.16
N ILE A 130 23.79 -1.83 -8.84
CA ILE A 130 22.89 -2.81 -8.21
C ILE A 130 21.45 -2.65 -8.75
N ALA A 131 20.92 -1.44 -8.82
CA ALA A 131 19.58 -1.18 -9.34
C ALA A 131 19.45 -1.55 -10.82
N GLU A 132 20.45 -1.23 -11.64
CA GLU A 132 20.51 -1.61 -13.06
C GLU A 132 20.50 -3.15 -13.20
N ARG A 133 21.29 -3.85 -12.40
CA ARG A 133 21.34 -5.32 -12.44
C ARG A 133 20.04 -5.97 -11.96
N ILE A 134 19.42 -5.45 -10.90
CA ILE A 134 18.11 -5.92 -10.41
C ILE A 134 17.06 -5.78 -11.52
N ARG A 135 16.98 -4.61 -12.16
CA ARG A 135 16.00 -4.34 -13.24
C ARG A 135 16.24 -5.25 -14.45
N ALA A 136 17.48 -5.46 -14.84
CA ALA A 136 17.83 -6.38 -15.92
C ALA A 136 17.38 -7.81 -15.61
N ARG A 137 17.66 -8.30 -14.39
CA ARG A 137 17.23 -9.65 -13.96
C ARG A 137 15.72 -9.78 -13.91
N ILE A 138 15.00 -8.76 -13.43
CA ILE A 138 13.53 -8.77 -13.47
C ILE A 138 13.03 -8.95 -14.90
N ALA A 139 13.59 -8.21 -15.86
CA ALA A 139 13.21 -8.33 -17.26
C ALA A 139 13.55 -9.71 -17.85
N GLU A 140 14.75 -10.22 -17.58
CA GLU A 140 15.22 -11.53 -18.03
C GLU A 140 14.37 -12.69 -17.47
N GLU A 141 14.10 -12.67 -16.16
CA GLU A 141 13.47 -13.79 -15.45
C GLU A 141 11.94 -13.75 -15.50
N THR A 142 11.33 -12.55 -15.61
CA THR A 142 9.86 -12.40 -15.54
C THR A 142 9.22 -11.90 -16.83
N GLY A 143 9.99 -11.37 -17.78
CA GLY A 143 9.45 -10.71 -18.98
C GLY A 143 8.73 -9.40 -18.69
N LEU A 144 8.95 -8.79 -17.52
CA LEU A 144 8.31 -7.53 -17.07
C LEU A 144 9.37 -6.46 -16.81
N THR A 145 8.98 -5.19 -16.89
CA THR A 145 9.86 -4.07 -16.54
C THR A 145 9.58 -3.52 -15.15
N ALA A 146 10.62 -2.93 -14.55
CA ALA A 146 10.55 -2.22 -13.29
C ALA A 146 11.27 -0.88 -13.40
N SER A 147 10.73 0.13 -12.74
CA SER A 147 11.41 1.41 -12.54
C SER A 147 12.04 1.47 -11.15
N ALA A 148 13.20 2.09 -11.04
CA ALA A 148 13.91 2.19 -9.77
C ALA A 148 14.35 3.62 -9.45
N GLY A 149 14.29 3.96 -8.17
CA GLY A 149 14.86 5.18 -7.62
C GLY A 149 15.96 4.85 -6.62
N VAL A 150 17.11 5.47 -6.75
CA VAL A 150 18.26 5.29 -5.87
C VAL A 150 18.54 6.57 -5.11
N SER A 151 18.62 6.50 -3.79
CA SER A 151 18.94 7.65 -2.95
C SER A 151 19.50 7.24 -1.59
N TYR A 152 19.65 8.20 -0.69
CA TYR A 152 20.19 8.03 0.67
C TYR A 152 19.09 7.80 1.73
N ASN A 153 17.82 7.88 1.34
CA ASN A 153 16.68 7.57 2.20
C ASN A 153 15.46 7.07 1.41
N LYS A 154 14.49 6.50 2.13
CA LYS A 154 13.28 5.89 1.55
C LYS A 154 12.38 6.89 0.83
N PHE A 155 12.22 8.10 1.40
CA PHE A 155 11.34 9.12 0.84
C PHE A 155 11.80 9.56 -0.54
N ILE A 156 13.08 9.92 -0.68
CA ILE A 156 13.60 10.38 -1.97
C ILE A 156 13.73 9.23 -2.96
N ALA A 157 14.15 8.03 -2.52
CA ALA A 157 14.22 6.85 -3.40
C ALA A 157 12.86 6.56 -4.06
N LYS A 158 11.75 6.65 -3.29
CA LYS A 158 10.40 6.45 -3.84
C LYS A 158 9.99 7.55 -4.81
N LEU A 159 10.28 8.81 -4.52
CA LEU A 159 10.02 9.92 -5.45
C LEU A 159 10.85 9.80 -6.74
N ALA A 160 12.11 9.35 -6.60
CA ALA A 160 13.00 9.14 -7.73
C ALA A 160 12.51 8.03 -8.67
N SER A 161 11.96 6.92 -8.13
CA SER A 161 11.47 5.82 -8.96
C SER A 161 10.34 6.21 -9.91
N ASP A 162 9.63 7.30 -9.63
CA ASP A 162 8.53 7.80 -10.46
C ASP A 162 8.99 8.76 -11.57
N GLN A 163 10.27 9.23 -11.57
CA GLN A 163 10.71 10.28 -12.48
C GLN A 163 10.80 9.83 -13.95
N ASN A 164 11.30 8.60 -14.14
CA ASN A 164 11.63 8.09 -15.48
C ASN A 164 10.78 6.87 -15.87
N LYS A 165 9.59 6.67 -15.26
CA LYS A 165 8.69 5.58 -15.64
C LYS A 165 8.18 5.72 -17.07
N PRO A 166 8.00 4.61 -17.83
CA PRO A 166 8.34 3.23 -17.49
C PRO A 166 9.80 2.86 -17.75
N ASP A 167 10.22 1.71 -17.20
CA ASP A 167 11.55 1.08 -17.40
C ASP A 167 12.70 2.05 -17.15
N GLY A 168 12.56 2.89 -16.13
CA GLY A 168 13.47 3.97 -15.83
C GLY A 168 14.29 3.78 -14.58
N LEU A 169 15.41 4.48 -14.51
CA LEU A 169 16.23 4.61 -13.33
C LEU A 169 16.51 6.09 -13.06
N CYS A 170 16.34 6.50 -11.81
CA CYS A 170 16.68 7.85 -11.35
C CYS A 170 17.52 7.78 -10.08
N VAL A 171 18.64 8.49 -10.05
CA VAL A 171 19.55 8.56 -8.91
C VAL A 171 19.58 9.98 -8.36
N ILE A 172 19.25 10.13 -7.09
CA ILE A 172 19.31 11.42 -6.36
C ILE A 172 20.31 11.28 -5.22
N THR A 173 21.44 11.95 -5.36
CA THR A 173 22.53 11.98 -4.36
C THR A 173 22.20 12.91 -3.18
N PRO A 174 22.87 12.78 -2.02
CA PRO A 174 22.58 13.60 -0.83
C PRO A 174 22.67 15.12 -1.08
N ASP A 175 23.63 15.55 -1.88
CA ASP A 175 23.83 16.97 -2.25
C ASP A 175 22.68 17.51 -3.11
N ARG A 176 22.04 16.66 -3.92
CA ARG A 176 20.92 17.03 -4.79
C ARG A 176 19.54 16.85 -4.15
N GLY A 177 19.45 16.07 -3.09
CA GLY A 177 18.18 15.73 -2.43
C GLY A 177 17.32 16.92 -2.03
N PRO A 178 17.82 17.89 -1.26
CA PRO A 178 17.04 19.05 -0.83
C PRO A 178 16.50 19.88 -2.04
N ALA A 179 17.34 20.16 -3.03
CA ALA A 179 16.93 20.89 -4.24
C ALA A 179 15.89 20.13 -5.06
N PHE A 180 16.05 18.82 -5.20
CA PHE A 180 15.08 17.95 -5.86
C PHE A 180 13.70 18.00 -5.18
N VAL A 181 13.66 17.87 -3.86
CA VAL A 181 12.42 17.93 -3.09
C VAL A 181 11.79 19.32 -3.15
N ALA A 182 12.58 20.39 -3.02
CA ALA A 182 12.11 21.77 -3.05
C ALA A 182 11.35 22.10 -4.35
N ALA A 183 11.80 21.56 -5.47
CA ALA A 183 11.19 21.79 -6.79
C ALA A 183 9.88 21.01 -7.04
N LEU A 184 9.59 19.96 -6.25
CA LEU A 184 8.43 19.11 -6.46
C LEU A 184 7.14 19.73 -5.92
N PRO A 185 6.00 19.59 -6.63
CA PRO A 185 4.69 19.84 -6.05
C PRO A 185 4.45 18.93 -4.83
N VAL A 186 3.93 19.47 -3.71
CA VAL A 186 3.65 18.69 -2.50
C VAL A 186 2.67 17.54 -2.73
N ALA A 187 1.81 17.65 -3.72
CA ALA A 187 0.90 16.58 -4.14
C ALA A 187 1.61 15.31 -4.66
N ARG A 188 2.90 15.41 -5.00
CA ARG A 188 3.75 14.28 -5.40
C ARG A 188 4.44 13.61 -4.20
N PHE A 189 4.40 14.22 -3.02
CA PHE A 189 5.04 13.67 -1.84
C PHE A 189 4.34 12.39 -1.39
N HIS A 190 5.12 11.34 -1.17
CA HIS A 190 4.60 10.13 -0.57
C HIS A 190 3.96 10.45 0.79
N GLY A 191 2.73 9.98 1.03
CA GLY A 191 1.97 10.32 2.24
C GLY A 191 1.10 11.57 2.13
N VAL A 192 1.20 12.35 1.03
CA VAL A 192 0.31 13.47 0.74
C VAL A 192 -0.77 13.06 -0.24
N GLY A 193 -1.93 12.68 0.29
CA GLY A 193 -3.10 12.36 -0.53
C GLY A 193 -3.86 13.62 -0.99
N PRO A 194 -4.88 13.49 -1.88
CA PRO A 194 -5.62 14.62 -2.44
C PRO A 194 -6.24 15.57 -1.39
N VAL A 195 -6.68 15.04 -0.25
CA VAL A 195 -7.25 15.85 0.85
C VAL A 195 -6.17 16.71 1.50
N THR A 196 -5.02 16.09 1.81
CA THR A 196 -3.88 16.80 2.40
C THR A 196 -3.31 17.84 1.43
N ALA A 197 -3.20 17.50 0.14
CA ALA A 197 -2.72 18.43 -0.88
C ALA A 197 -3.66 19.66 -1.01
N ARG A 198 -4.98 19.48 -1.02
CA ARG A 198 -5.94 20.60 -1.01
C ARG A 198 -5.80 21.47 0.25
N ARG A 199 -5.61 20.85 1.41
CA ARG A 199 -5.39 21.59 2.66
C ARG A 199 -4.09 22.38 2.62
N MET A 200 -3.00 21.81 2.08
CA MET A 200 -1.74 22.53 1.85
C MET A 200 -1.92 23.72 0.91
N ALA A 201 -2.59 23.51 -0.23
CA ALA A 201 -2.86 24.59 -1.18
C ALA A 201 -3.64 25.74 -0.54
N ALA A 202 -4.66 25.45 0.29
CA ALA A 202 -5.40 26.48 1.02
C ALA A 202 -4.55 27.26 2.06
N LEU A 203 -3.38 26.71 2.43
CA LEU A 203 -2.40 27.37 3.32
C LEU A 203 -1.24 28.01 2.55
N GLY A 204 -1.32 28.09 1.21
CA GLY A 204 -0.27 28.66 0.36
C GLY A 204 0.93 27.73 0.17
N ILE A 205 0.81 26.43 0.48
CA ILE A 205 1.88 25.43 0.33
C ILE A 205 1.62 24.62 -0.93
N ALA A 206 2.31 24.91 -2.02
CA ALA A 206 2.18 24.22 -3.31
C ALA A 206 3.38 23.32 -3.62
N THR A 207 4.57 23.71 -3.20
CA THR A 207 5.85 23.06 -3.51
C THR A 207 6.58 22.59 -2.25
N GLY A 208 7.61 21.75 -2.43
CA GLY A 208 8.51 21.38 -1.36
C GLY A 208 9.23 22.58 -0.75
N ALA A 209 9.56 23.61 -1.55
CA ALA A 209 10.14 24.86 -1.04
C ALA A 209 9.19 25.59 -0.09
N ASP A 210 7.91 25.73 -0.47
CA ASP A 210 6.91 26.35 0.41
C ASP A 210 6.75 25.57 1.72
N LEU A 211 6.74 24.23 1.63
CA LEU A 211 6.64 23.36 2.80
C LEU A 211 7.89 23.48 3.70
N ALA A 212 9.09 23.60 3.11
CA ALA A 212 10.34 23.78 3.85
C ALA A 212 10.40 25.15 4.56
N ALA A 213 9.78 26.18 4.00
CA ALA A 213 9.66 27.50 4.61
C ALA A 213 8.69 27.54 5.80
N ALA A 214 7.74 26.60 5.86
CA ALA A 214 6.76 26.52 6.95
C ALA A 214 7.43 26.08 8.26
N SER A 215 7.14 26.78 9.36
CA SER A 215 7.67 26.42 10.68
C SER A 215 7.02 25.14 11.22
N LEU A 216 7.77 24.37 12.01
CA LEU A 216 7.24 23.14 12.63
C LEU A 216 6.01 23.41 13.53
N PRO A 217 5.94 24.47 14.36
CA PRO A 217 4.73 24.79 15.11
C PRO A 217 3.51 25.06 14.20
N PHE A 218 3.70 25.75 13.06
CA PHE A 218 2.65 25.95 12.08
C PHE A 218 2.17 24.61 11.49
N LEU A 219 3.09 23.73 11.10
CA LEU A 219 2.75 22.40 10.58
C LEU A 219 2.02 21.54 11.62
N ARG A 220 2.45 21.56 12.89
CA ARG A 220 1.76 20.86 14.00
C ARG A 220 0.31 21.31 14.17
N LYS A 221 0.07 22.63 14.13
CA LYS A 221 -1.27 23.20 14.23
C LYS A 221 -2.19 22.70 13.11
N HIS A 222 -1.67 22.51 11.89
CA HIS A 222 -2.50 22.17 10.72
C HIS A 222 -2.50 20.70 10.36
N PHE A 223 -1.46 19.93 10.67
CA PHE A 223 -1.30 18.53 10.25
C PHE A 223 -1.09 17.55 11.42
N GLY A 224 -1.13 18.02 12.66
CA GLY A 224 -1.05 17.18 13.85
C GLY A 224 0.24 16.35 13.89
N SER A 225 0.11 15.06 14.20
CA SER A 225 1.23 14.12 14.29
C SER A 225 1.98 13.86 12.96
N HIS A 226 1.42 14.30 11.84
CA HIS A 226 2.09 14.18 10.53
C HIS A 226 3.09 15.33 10.27
N ALA A 227 3.12 16.34 11.11
CA ALA A 227 3.93 17.56 10.93
C ALA A 227 5.43 17.27 10.89
N GLU A 228 5.92 16.42 11.79
CA GLU A 228 7.35 16.06 11.87
C GLU A 228 7.83 15.38 10.59
N TYR A 229 7.02 14.45 10.08
CA TYR A 229 7.31 13.80 8.81
C TYR A 229 7.34 14.80 7.65
N LEU A 230 6.36 15.68 7.55
CA LEU A 230 6.28 16.69 6.48
C LEU A 230 7.45 17.68 6.56
N HIS A 231 7.82 18.10 7.77
CA HIS A 231 8.93 19.01 8.00
C HIS A 231 10.29 18.41 7.58
N GLY A 232 10.54 17.14 7.93
CA GLY A 232 11.76 16.43 7.51
C GLY A 232 11.74 16.16 6.00
N ALA A 233 10.62 15.65 5.47
CA ALA A 233 10.46 15.34 4.05
C ALA A 233 10.75 16.56 3.16
N ALA A 234 10.26 17.77 3.55
CA ALA A 234 10.51 18.99 2.81
C ALA A 234 11.99 19.39 2.74
N ARG A 235 12.82 18.87 3.64
CA ARG A 235 14.28 19.07 3.68
C ARG A 235 15.08 17.92 3.10
N GLY A 236 14.38 16.92 2.55
CA GLY A 236 15.00 15.71 2.03
C GLY A 236 15.45 14.73 3.11
N GLU A 237 14.91 14.84 4.31
CA GLU A 237 15.27 14.01 5.47
C GLU A 237 14.26 12.91 5.72
N ASP A 238 14.74 11.68 5.84
CA ASP A 238 13.94 10.51 6.25
C ASP A 238 14.86 9.49 6.94
N HIS A 239 14.79 9.44 8.25
CA HIS A 239 15.64 8.58 9.07
C HIS A 239 15.08 7.15 9.25
N ARG A 240 13.90 6.85 8.71
CA ARG A 240 13.29 5.52 8.84
C ARG A 240 14.19 4.46 8.20
N PRO A 241 14.55 3.39 8.93
CA PRO A 241 15.30 2.26 8.33
C PRO A 241 14.39 1.45 7.39
N VAL A 242 15.02 0.66 6.53
CA VAL A 242 14.34 -0.42 5.78
C VAL A 242 14.07 -1.57 6.76
N ARG A 243 12.80 -1.99 6.86
CA ARG A 243 12.35 -3.00 7.83
C ARG A 243 11.77 -4.21 7.10
N PRO A 244 12.49 -5.34 7.02
CA PRO A 244 12.02 -6.54 6.33
C PRO A 244 10.72 -7.11 6.89
N HIS A 245 10.52 -6.98 8.19
CA HIS A 245 9.34 -7.49 8.87
C HIS A 245 8.47 -6.35 9.39
N ARG A 246 7.22 -6.39 8.98
CA ARG A 246 6.17 -5.51 9.51
C ARG A 246 5.06 -6.36 10.09
N GLU A 247 4.89 -6.25 11.39
CA GLU A 247 3.77 -6.92 12.06
C GLU A 247 2.43 -6.35 11.56
N ALA A 248 1.51 -7.25 11.24
CA ALA A 248 0.15 -6.86 10.93
C ALA A 248 -0.52 -6.27 12.19
N LYS A 249 -1.14 -5.11 12.07
CA LYS A 249 -1.89 -4.48 13.18
C LYS A 249 -3.34 -4.96 13.23
N SER A 250 -3.85 -5.49 12.12
CA SER A 250 -5.20 -6.01 11.99
C SER A 250 -5.31 -6.97 10.80
N ILE A 251 -6.27 -7.90 10.88
CA ILE A 251 -6.60 -8.83 9.80
C ILE A 251 -8.12 -8.79 9.62
N GLY A 252 -8.57 -8.63 8.37
CA GLY A 252 -10.00 -8.56 8.09
C GLY A 252 -10.34 -8.77 6.62
N ALA A 253 -11.64 -8.72 6.33
CA ALA A 253 -12.17 -8.72 4.99
C ALA A 253 -13.28 -7.68 4.86
N GLU A 254 -13.50 -7.18 3.64
CA GLU A 254 -14.64 -6.32 3.31
C GLU A 254 -15.16 -6.68 1.93
N ARG A 255 -16.44 -6.43 1.72
CA ARG A 255 -17.11 -6.67 0.45
C ARG A 255 -18.01 -5.49 0.10
N THR A 256 -17.84 -4.96 -1.11
CA THR A 256 -18.79 -4.05 -1.76
C THR A 256 -19.82 -4.89 -2.51
N PHE A 257 -21.10 -4.59 -2.33
CA PHE A 257 -22.20 -5.32 -2.97
C PHE A 257 -22.52 -4.72 -4.33
N GLU A 258 -23.04 -5.53 -5.26
CA GLU A 258 -23.46 -5.07 -6.59
C GLU A 258 -24.66 -4.12 -6.52
N ARG A 259 -25.56 -4.35 -5.56
CA ARG A 259 -26.68 -3.47 -5.18
C ARG A 259 -26.64 -3.20 -3.67
N ASP A 260 -27.19 -2.09 -3.24
CA ASP A 260 -27.27 -1.79 -1.82
C ASP A 260 -28.25 -2.73 -1.12
N LEU A 261 -27.85 -3.26 0.03
CA LEU A 261 -28.66 -4.16 0.85
C LEU A 261 -29.40 -3.34 1.90
N ALA A 262 -30.70 -3.53 2.04
CA ALA A 262 -31.55 -2.84 3.03
C ALA A 262 -32.11 -3.79 4.09
N GLU A 263 -32.42 -5.02 3.68
CA GLU A 263 -33.07 -5.98 4.56
C GLU A 263 -32.12 -6.52 5.63
N PRO A 264 -32.51 -6.54 6.91
CA PRO A 264 -31.68 -7.04 7.99
C PRO A 264 -31.17 -8.46 7.78
N ALA A 265 -32.02 -9.35 7.24
CA ALA A 265 -31.64 -10.73 6.97
C ALA A 265 -30.50 -10.82 5.94
N ASP A 266 -30.59 -10.07 4.82
CA ASP A 266 -29.56 -10.02 3.78
C ASP A 266 -28.24 -9.47 4.33
N LEU A 267 -28.31 -8.47 5.20
CA LEU A 267 -27.14 -7.87 5.83
C LEU A 267 -26.44 -8.83 6.80
N CYS A 268 -27.19 -9.62 7.57
CA CYS A 268 -26.64 -10.65 8.45
C CYS A 268 -25.98 -11.77 7.64
N GLU A 269 -26.62 -12.24 6.56
CA GLU A 269 -26.04 -13.26 5.67
C GLU A 269 -24.76 -12.73 4.99
N ALA A 270 -24.79 -11.48 4.50
CA ALA A 270 -23.63 -10.87 3.87
C ALA A 270 -22.47 -10.70 4.86
N LEU A 271 -22.75 -10.31 6.11
CA LEU A 271 -21.72 -10.19 7.15
C LEU A 271 -21.14 -11.56 7.52
N THR A 272 -21.95 -12.62 7.55
CA THR A 272 -21.46 -14.00 7.76
C THR A 272 -20.42 -14.40 6.71
N LYS A 273 -20.70 -14.14 5.42
CA LYS A 273 -19.74 -14.39 4.33
C LYS A 273 -18.46 -13.56 4.45
N VAL A 274 -18.58 -12.32 4.93
CA VAL A 274 -17.41 -11.45 5.22
C VAL A 274 -16.61 -12.00 6.39
N ALA A 275 -17.28 -12.46 7.45
CA ALA A 275 -16.64 -13.07 8.63
C ALA A 275 -15.88 -14.34 8.26
N ASP A 276 -16.46 -15.21 7.42
CA ASP A 276 -15.80 -16.41 6.91
C ASP A 276 -14.49 -16.07 6.18
N ALA A 277 -14.54 -15.10 5.27
CA ALA A 277 -13.37 -14.65 4.53
C ALA A 277 -12.30 -13.99 5.42
N ALA A 278 -12.71 -13.26 6.45
CA ALA A 278 -11.81 -12.66 7.42
C ALA A 278 -11.17 -13.73 8.30
N TRP A 279 -11.97 -14.68 8.81
CA TRP A 279 -11.51 -15.73 9.72
C TRP A 279 -10.50 -16.65 9.05
N ALA A 280 -10.76 -17.06 7.81
CA ALA A 280 -9.79 -17.86 7.04
C ALA A 280 -8.42 -17.18 6.89
N ARG A 281 -8.37 -15.84 6.87
CA ARG A 281 -7.10 -15.09 6.87
C ARG A 281 -6.45 -15.07 8.26
N ILE A 282 -7.26 -14.94 9.32
CA ILE A 282 -6.82 -14.95 10.72
C ILE A 282 -6.18 -16.30 11.06
N GLU A 283 -6.85 -17.40 10.70
CA GLU A 283 -6.33 -18.77 10.89
C GLU A 283 -5.01 -18.99 10.13
N ARG A 284 -4.96 -18.60 8.85
CA ARG A 284 -3.74 -18.75 8.05
C ARG A 284 -2.56 -17.96 8.63
N ALA A 285 -2.83 -16.84 9.27
CA ALA A 285 -1.82 -16.01 9.93
C ALA A 285 -1.45 -16.53 11.33
N GLY A 286 -2.16 -17.52 11.88
CA GLY A 286 -1.98 -17.97 13.25
C GLY A 286 -2.20 -16.84 14.27
N ALA A 287 -3.03 -15.85 13.96
CA ALA A 287 -3.17 -14.65 14.76
C ALA A 287 -4.32 -14.77 15.77
N THR A 288 -4.14 -14.17 16.93
CA THR A 288 -5.20 -13.89 17.91
C THR A 288 -5.41 -12.40 18.03
N GLY A 289 -6.56 -11.95 18.49
CA GLY A 289 -6.82 -10.52 18.66
C GLY A 289 -7.98 -10.26 19.61
N ARG A 290 -8.09 -9.03 20.09
CA ARG A 290 -9.03 -8.65 21.16
C ARG A 290 -10.13 -7.70 20.71
N THR A 291 -9.99 -7.07 19.54
CA THR A 291 -10.93 -6.04 19.09
C THR A 291 -11.54 -6.44 17.76
N VAL A 292 -12.87 -6.61 17.77
CA VAL A 292 -13.65 -6.82 16.55
C VAL A 292 -14.21 -5.48 16.08
N THR A 293 -13.96 -5.13 14.82
CA THR A 293 -14.42 -3.87 14.23
C THR A 293 -15.29 -4.15 13.02
N LEU A 294 -16.54 -3.68 13.09
CA LEU A 294 -17.47 -3.60 11.96
C LEU A 294 -17.21 -2.30 11.20
N LYS A 295 -17.07 -2.40 9.88
CA LYS A 295 -17.12 -1.28 8.94
C LYS A 295 -18.37 -1.41 8.09
N LEU A 296 -19.17 -0.37 8.06
CA LEU A 296 -20.39 -0.26 7.25
C LEU A 296 -20.28 0.99 6.41
N ARG A 297 -20.46 0.88 5.10
CA ARG A 297 -20.56 2.02 4.20
C ARG A 297 -21.96 2.08 3.59
N ARG A 298 -22.61 3.21 3.72
CA ARG A 298 -23.94 3.47 3.19
C ARG A 298 -23.90 3.77 1.68
N ALA A 299 -25.09 3.82 1.06
CA ALA A 299 -25.26 4.19 -0.34
C ALA A 299 -24.68 5.57 -0.68
N ASP A 300 -24.80 6.54 0.24
CA ASP A 300 -24.24 7.90 0.13
C ASP A 300 -22.72 7.99 0.41
N PHE A 301 -22.04 6.86 0.53
CA PHE A 301 -20.62 6.72 0.87
C PHE A 301 -20.23 7.12 2.30
N ALA A 302 -21.17 7.52 3.15
CA ALA A 302 -20.90 7.69 4.56
C ALA A 302 -20.45 6.37 5.18
N THR A 303 -19.34 6.40 5.92
CA THR A 303 -18.77 5.21 6.55
C THR A 303 -18.97 5.26 8.05
N ILE A 304 -19.56 4.19 8.59
CA ILE A 304 -19.73 3.96 10.03
C ILE A 304 -18.74 2.87 10.43
N THR A 305 -18.01 3.11 11.50
CA THR A 305 -17.13 2.11 12.12
C THR A 305 -17.56 1.93 13.56
N ARG A 306 -17.71 0.65 14.00
CA ARG A 306 -18.06 0.29 15.39
C ARG A 306 -17.12 -0.83 15.82
N ALA A 307 -16.61 -0.73 17.03
CA ALA A 307 -15.68 -1.71 17.56
C ALA A 307 -16.12 -2.17 18.95
N ARG A 308 -15.78 -3.42 19.26
CA ARG A 308 -15.86 -3.99 20.60
C ARG A 308 -14.52 -4.65 20.93
N SER A 309 -13.94 -4.25 22.05
CA SER A 309 -12.73 -4.87 22.61
C SER A 309 -13.12 -5.78 23.78
N SER A 310 -12.43 -6.90 23.90
CA SER A 310 -12.52 -7.84 25.02
C SER A 310 -11.21 -7.83 25.81
N PRO A 311 -11.23 -8.08 27.14
CA PRO A 311 -10.02 -8.34 27.92
C PRO A 311 -9.24 -9.54 27.38
N ASP A 312 -9.96 -10.58 26.97
CA ASP A 312 -9.40 -11.82 26.42
C ASP A 312 -9.45 -11.83 24.89
N PRO A 313 -8.55 -12.59 24.24
CA PRO A 313 -8.62 -12.82 22.81
C PRO A 313 -9.97 -13.42 22.40
N VAL A 314 -10.44 -13.04 21.22
CA VAL A 314 -11.65 -13.61 20.61
C VAL A 314 -11.49 -15.12 20.44
N SER A 315 -12.39 -15.90 21.05
CA SER A 315 -12.27 -17.35 21.25
C SER A 315 -12.75 -18.19 20.05
N GLY A 316 -12.56 -17.72 18.83
CA GLY A 316 -12.92 -18.49 17.64
C GLY A 316 -13.84 -17.72 16.68
N LYS A 317 -14.15 -18.39 15.57
CA LYS A 317 -14.95 -17.83 14.48
C LYS A 317 -16.35 -17.45 14.93
N GLU A 318 -16.99 -18.28 15.75
CA GLU A 318 -18.35 -18.08 16.25
C GLU A 318 -18.43 -16.80 17.09
N ALA A 319 -17.48 -16.59 18.01
CA ALA A 319 -17.40 -15.40 18.84
C ALA A 319 -17.10 -14.14 18.00
N PHE A 320 -16.25 -14.28 17.00
CA PHE A 320 -15.93 -13.20 16.04
C PHE A 320 -17.16 -12.78 15.26
N LEU A 321 -17.91 -13.73 14.68
CA LEU A 321 -19.15 -13.49 13.95
C LEU A 321 -20.24 -12.93 14.86
N ALA A 322 -20.47 -13.54 16.02
CA ALA A 322 -21.49 -13.09 16.97
C ALA A 322 -21.27 -11.63 17.40
N THR A 323 -20.01 -11.26 17.67
CA THR A 323 -19.65 -9.87 17.96
C THR A 323 -19.93 -8.95 16.76
N GLY A 324 -19.60 -9.37 15.54
CA GLY A 324 -19.87 -8.63 14.33
C GLY A 324 -21.37 -8.41 14.09
N LEU A 325 -22.19 -9.44 14.29
CA LEU A 325 -23.65 -9.36 14.15
C LEU A 325 -24.27 -8.45 15.21
N ASP A 326 -23.86 -8.52 16.47
CA ASP A 326 -24.34 -7.59 17.50
C ASP A 326 -23.99 -6.13 17.16
N LEU A 327 -22.79 -5.87 16.66
CA LEU A 327 -22.40 -4.54 16.20
C LEU A 327 -23.25 -4.07 15.00
N LEU A 328 -23.62 -4.97 14.08
CA LEU A 328 -24.45 -4.67 12.93
C LEU A 328 -25.89 -4.36 13.34
N VAL A 329 -26.51 -5.23 14.15
CA VAL A 329 -27.91 -5.10 14.58
C VAL A 329 -28.16 -3.75 15.27
N ARG A 330 -27.21 -3.26 16.03
CA ARG A 330 -27.27 -1.93 16.70
C ARG A 330 -27.23 -0.76 15.72
N GLN A 331 -26.92 -0.98 14.44
CA GLN A 331 -26.94 0.06 13.41
C GLN A 331 -28.21 0.02 12.57
N LEU A 332 -29.05 -1.00 12.72
CA LEU A 332 -30.26 -1.18 11.94
C LEU A 332 -31.44 -0.38 12.51
N PRO A 333 -32.36 0.12 11.67
CA PRO A 333 -32.30 0.11 10.22
C PRO A 333 -31.29 1.12 9.66
N VAL A 334 -30.69 0.83 8.49
CA VAL A 334 -29.77 1.76 7.80
C VAL A 334 -30.52 2.46 6.66
N PRO A 335 -30.88 3.74 6.80
CA PRO A 335 -31.58 4.48 5.75
C PRO A 335 -30.76 4.51 4.45
N GLY A 336 -31.41 4.23 3.33
CA GLY A 336 -30.78 4.22 1.99
C GLY A 336 -29.97 2.97 1.66
N GLY A 337 -29.86 2.01 2.60
CA GLY A 337 -29.17 0.75 2.38
C GLY A 337 -27.65 0.78 2.59
N VAL A 338 -27.07 -0.39 2.58
CA VAL A 338 -25.63 -0.66 2.84
C VAL A 338 -24.95 -1.09 1.56
N ARG A 339 -23.94 -0.33 1.18
CA ARG A 339 -23.08 -0.57 0.00
C ARG A 339 -21.95 -1.55 0.26
N LEU A 340 -21.38 -1.53 1.48
CA LEU A 340 -20.20 -2.33 1.85
C LEU A 340 -20.30 -2.73 3.31
N LEU A 341 -19.93 -3.97 3.59
CA LEU A 341 -19.65 -4.45 4.94
C LEU A 341 -18.21 -4.97 5.03
N GLY A 342 -17.59 -4.74 6.17
CA GLY A 342 -16.27 -5.26 6.53
C GLY A 342 -16.24 -5.69 7.98
N LEU A 343 -15.47 -6.73 8.29
CA LEU A 343 -15.19 -7.20 9.63
C LEU A 343 -13.70 -7.43 9.81
N THR A 344 -13.14 -6.92 10.91
CA THR A 344 -11.70 -6.90 11.15
C THR A 344 -11.40 -7.25 12.59
N LEU A 345 -10.37 -8.07 12.80
CA LEU A 345 -9.77 -8.37 14.10
C LEU A 345 -8.50 -7.52 14.26
N SER A 346 -8.37 -6.83 15.39
CA SER A 346 -7.20 -6.01 15.74
C SER A 346 -6.82 -6.19 17.21
N GLY A 347 -5.79 -5.45 17.67
CA GLY A 347 -5.18 -5.76 18.96
C GLY A 347 -4.57 -7.16 18.92
N LEU A 348 -3.84 -7.42 17.82
CA LEU A 348 -3.26 -8.74 17.57
C LEU A 348 -2.17 -9.04 18.58
N GLY A 349 -2.08 -10.32 18.96
CA GLY A 349 -1.04 -10.91 19.78
C GLY A 349 -0.61 -12.24 19.19
N GLU A 350 0.54 -12.75 19.63
CA GLU A 350 0.95 -14.10 19.28
C GLU A 350 0.02 -15.11 19.96
N VAL A 351 -0.24 -16.25 19.31
CA VAL A 351 -0.83 -17.42 19.95
C VAL A 351 0.15 -17.86 21.04
N ARG A 352 -0.06 -17.42 22.27
CA ARG A 352 0.62 -18.07 23.39
C ARG A 352 0.13 -19.53 23.38
N SER A 353 1.03 -20.44 22.99
CA SER A 353 0.86 -21.86 23.27
C SER A 353 0.38 -21.96 24.72
N ARG A 354 -0.81 -22.55 24.95
CA ARG A 354 -1.30 -22.80 26.29
C ARG A 354 -0.18 -23.56 27.01
N ALA A 355 0.40 -22.90 28.00
CA ALA A 355 1.35 -23.54 28.86
C ALA A 355 0.71 -24.86 29.32
N GLN A 356 1.41 -25.94 29.07
CA GLN A 356 1.06 -27.28 29.60
C GLN A 356 0.78 -27.10 31.09
N PRO A 357 -0.37 -27.53 31.62
CA PRO A 357 -0.61 -27.45 33.05
C PRO A 357 0.52 -28.17 33.76
N ALA A 358 1.17 -27.50 34.70
CA ALA A 358 2.14 -28.12 35.56
C ALA A 358 1.44 -29.29 36.28
N LEU A 359 1.94 -30.51 36.07
CA LEU A 359 1.51 -31.66 36.83
C LEU A 359 1.83 -31.39 38.32
N PRO A 360 0.87 -31.54 39.25
CA PRO A 360 1.19 -31.48 40.67
C PRO A 360 2.13 -32.63 41.02
N LEU A 361 3.25 -32.30 41.65
CA LEU A 361 4.15 -33.27 42.31
C LEU A 361 3.49 -33.83 43.57
#